data_64e7858794778d1e2df54a457aba6d77
#
_entry.id   64e7858794778d1e2df54a457aba6d77
#
_cell.length_a   1.000
_cell.length_b   1.000
_cell.length_c   1.000
_cell.angle_alpha   90.00
_cell.angle_beta   90.00
_cell.angle_gamma   90.00
#
_symmetry.space_group_name_H-M   'P 1'
#
loop_
_entity.id
_entity.type
_entity.pdbx_description
1 polymer ?
#
loop_
_entity_poly.entity_id
_entity_poly.type
_entity_poly.pdbx_seq_one_letter_code
_entity_poly.pdbx_strand_id
1 'polypeptide(L)'
;RMLEAASMIVNRPTYYEISISNVDKPVLPQEELERRAARVTSKGNSIIVTNAPRFTEKSSVLPGAKFIIGFDTYIRLMDKHYYPDHVAGKHSPVENSLDLIYENGCGFVVAGRVDDQNQFRGLHDVEFEVPARFRNMFTELTEEQFRSDLSSTEIRNQTR
;
A
#
# COMPACT_ATOMS: atom_id res chain seq x y z
N ARG A 1 4.39 -11.59 8.75
CA ARG A 1 5.69 -10.89 8.83
C ARG A 1 5.56 -9.37 8.63
N MET A 2 5.32 -8.84 7.38
CA MET A 2 5.20 -7.39 7.15
C MET A 2 4.09 -6.75 8.00
N LEU A 3 2.91 -7.37 8.06
CA LEU A 3 1.78 -6.90 8.86
C LEU A 3 2.12 -6.89 10.37
N GLU A 4 2.80 -7.90 10.87
CA GLU A 4 3.24 -8.00 12.27
C GLU A 4 4.27 -6.91 12.61
N ALA A 5 5.29 -6.73 11.75
CA ALA A 5 6.28 -5.68 11.94
C ALA A 5 5.63 -4.27 11.96
N ALA A 6 4.73 -4.01 11.02
CA ALA A 6 4.00 -2.75 11.01
C ALA A 6 3.08 -2.56 12.22
N SER A 7 2.45 -3.62 12.73
CA SER A 7 1.57 -3.54 13.90
C SER A 7 2.33 -3.11 15.16
N MET A 8 3.58 -3.53 15.29
CA MET A 8 4.44 -3.13 16.41
C MET A 8 4.76 -1.63 16.42
N ILE A 9 4.90 -1.03 15.22
CA ILE A 9 5.19 0.40 15.08
C ILE A 9 3.93 1.24 15.32
N VAL A 10 2.80 0.82 14.73
CA VAL A 10 1.57 1.61 14.71
C VAL A 10 0.74 1.41 15.99
N ASN A 11 0.95 0.29 16.70
CA ASN A 11 0.21 -0.12 17.90
C ASN A 11 -1.31 -0.06 17.71
N ARG A 12 -1.79 -0.62 16.60
CA ARG A 12 -3.21 -0.66 16.23
C ARG A 12 -3.59 -2.04 15.70
N PRO A 13 -4.87 -2.43 15.75
CA PRO A 13 -5.36 -3.63 15.10
C PRO A 13 -5.03 -3.61 13.60
N THR A 14 -4.62 -4.75 13.08
CA THR A 14 -4.21 -4.89 11.67
C THR A 14 -5.16 -5.80 10.92
N TYR A 15 -5.38 -5.46 9.65
CA TYR A 15 -6.30 -6.17 8.77
C TYR A 15 -5.64 -6.37 7.41
N TYR A 16 -5.95 -7.50 6.77
CA TYR A 16 -5.74 -7.61 5.34
C TYR A 16 -6.87 -6.90 4.60
N GLU A 17 -6.57 -6.26 3.50
CA GLU A 17 -7.57 -5.65 2.63
C GLU A 17 -7.52 -6.27 1.25
N ILE A 18 -8.68 -6.62 0.73
CA ILE A 18 -8.86 -7.06 -0.66
C ILE A 18 -9.86 -6.13 -1.32
N SER A 19 -9.41 -5.40 -2.35
CA SER A 19 -10.34 -4.71 -3.24
C SER A 19 -10.87 -5.66 -4.31
N ILE A 20 -12.19 -5.68 -4.49
CA ILE A 20 -12.82 -6.45 -5.57
C ILE A 20 -12.59 -5.81 -6.94
N SER A 21 -12.35 -4.51 -7.00
CA SER A 21 -11.94 -3.77 -8.20
C SER A 21 -10.48 -3.38 -8.14
N ASN A 22 -9.85 -3.26 -9.29
CA ASN A 22 -8.47 -2.82 -9.49
C ASN A 22 -8.41 -1.82 -10.63
N VAL A 23 -7.41 -0.94 -10.65
CA VAL A 23 -7.21 0.04 -11.73
C VAL A 23 -6.91 -0.65 -13.06
N ASP A 24 -6.00 -1.64 -13.03
CA ASP A 24 -5.42 -2.26 -14.23
C ASP A 24 -5.85 -3.72 -14.45
N LYS A 25 -6.86 -4.20 -13.71
CA LYS A 25 -7.29 -5.60 -13.76
C LYS A 25 -8.80 -5.70 -13.75
N PRO A 26 -9.37 -6.77 -14.35
CA PRO A 26 -10.80 -7.03 -14.25
C PRO A 26 -11.22 -7.20 -12.78
N VAL A 27 -12.52 -7.03 -12.55
CA VAL A 27 -13.15 -7.28 -11.24
C VAL A 27 -12.80 -8.68 -10.77
N LEU A 28 -12.48 -8.80 -9.48
CA LEU A 28 -12.11 -10.07 -8.88
C LEU A 28 -13.34 -11.01 -8.85
N PRO A 29 -13.25 -12.22 -9.46
CA PRO A 29 -14.34 -13.19 -9.38
C PRO A 29 -14.65 -13.57 -7.93
N GLN A 30 -15.92 -13.86 -7.64
CA GLN A 30 -16.37 -14.19 -6.29
C GLN A 30 -15.63 -15.40 -5.70
N GLU A 31 -15.48 -16.46 -6.47
CA GLU A 31 -14.74 -17.68 -6.04
C GLU A 31 -13.29 -17.36 -5.62
N GLU A 32 -12.63 -16.48 -6.38
CA GLU A 32 -11.25 -16.06 -6.06
C GLU A 32 -11.21 -15.19 -4.82
N LEU A 33 -12.21 -14.31 -4.62
CA LEU A 33 -12.35 -13.52 -3.40
C LEU A 33 -12.51 -14.43 -2.18
N GLU A 34 -13.43 -15.40 -2.26
CA GLU A 34 -13.69 -16.36 -1.20
C GLU A 34 -12.45 -17.20 -0.87
N ARG A 35 -11.75 -17.68 -1.90
CA ARG A 35 -10.49 -18.43 -1.74
C ARG A 35 -9.42 -17.60 -1.02
N ARG A 36 -9.25 -16.33 -1.39
CA ARG A 36 -8.27 -15.44 -0.73
C ARG A 36 -8.70 -15.11 0.70
N ALA A 37 -9.97 -14.83 0.92
CA ALA A 37 -10.50 -14.56 2.25
C ALA A 37 -10.29 -15.76 3.18
N ALA A 38 -10.65 -16.96 2.73
CA ALA A 38 -10.44 -18.19 3.50
C ALA A 38 -8.96 -18.42 3.85
N ARG A 39 -8.03 -18.13 2.92
CA ARG A 39 -6.59 -18.26 3.17
C ARG A 39 -6.09 -17.29 4.26
N VAL A 40 -6.70 -16.11 4.38
CA VAL A 40 -6.35 -15.12 5.40
C VAL A 40 -6.95 -15.52 6.74
N THR A 41 -8.24 -15.84 6.77
CA THR A 41 -8.97 -16.16 8.00
C THR A 41 -8.55 -17.50 8.62
N SER A 42 -8.17 -18.50 7.80
CA SER A 42 -7.64 -19.77 8.30
C SER A 42 -6.33 -19.65 9.10
N LYS A 43 -5.64 -18.52 8.95
CA LYS A 43 -4.45 -18.18 9.73
C LYS A 43 -4.74 -17.30 10.94
N GLY A 44 -6.01 -17.12 11.30
CA GLY A 44 -6.43 -16.28 12.40
C GLY A 44 -6.36 -14.78 12.13
N ASN A 45 -6.15 -14.37 10.87
CA ASN A 45 -6.09 -12.95 10.50
C ASN A 45 -7.48 -12.41 10.12
N SER A 46 -7.67 -11.12 10.35
CA SER A 46 -8.88 -10.40 9.94
C SER A 46 -8.72 -9.81 8.54
N ILE A 47 -9.84 -9.75 7.81
CA ILE A 47 -9.87 -9.24 6.44
C ILE A 47 -10.99 -8.21 6.28
N ILE A 48 -10.71 -7.17 5.48
CA ILE A 48 -11.69 -6.18 5.01
C ILE A 48 -11.79 -6.35 3.49
N VAL A 49 -13.01 -6.40 2.99
CA VAL A 49 -13.27 -6.41 1.55
C VAL A 49 -13.82 -5.04 1.16
N THR A 50 -13.21 -4.43 0.15
CA THR A 50 -13.60 -3.10 -0.35
C THR A 50 -13.92 -3.16 -1.84
N ASN A 51 -14.58 -2.11 -2.32
CA ASN A 51 -14.68 -1.80 -3.75
C ASN A 51 -13.99 -0.46 -4.04
N ALA A 52 -12.74 -0.35 -3.63
CA ALA A 52 -11.94 0.86 -3.67
C ALA A 52 -10.58 0.56 -4.32
N PRO A 53 -10.44 0.70 -5.64
CA PRO A 53 -9.20 0.35 -6.35
C PRO A 53 -8.03 1.29 -6.05
N ARG A 54 -8.28 2.56 -5.76
CA ARG A 54 -7.25 3.57 -5.49
C ARG A 54 -7.16 3.92 -4.01
N PHE A 55 -6.01 4.43 -3.57
CA PHE A 55 -5.83 4.86 -2.18
C PHE A 55 -6.69 6.05 -1.78
N THR A 56 -7.04 6.92 -2.72
CA THR A 56 -8.03 7.99 -2.50
C THR A 56 -9.39 7.43 -2.12
N GLU A 57 -9.87 6.41 -2.83
CA GLU A 57 -11.12 5.71 -2.53
C GLU A 57 -11.02 4.89 -1.23
N LYS A 58 -9.88 4.18 -1.03
CA LYS A 58 -9.63 3.44 0.22
C LYS A 58 -9.63 4.37 1.43
N SER A 59 -9.03 5.55 1.34
CA SER A 59 -9.01 6.51 2.44
C SER A 59 -10.40 7.04 2.80
N SER A 60 -11.29 7.16 1.81
CA SER A 60 -12.67 7.57 2.04
C SER A 60 -13.50 6.50 2.76
N VAL A 61 -13.28 5.21 2.46
CA VAL A 61 -14.03 4.12 3.10
C VAL A 61 -13.38 3.60 4.39
N LEU A 62 -12.10 3.90 4.60
CA LEU A 62 -11.31 3.52 5.77
C LEU A 62 -10.61 4.74 6.38
N PRO A 63 -11.35 5.76 6.86
CA PRO A 63 -10.73 6.98 7.39
C PRO A 63 -9.86 6.66 8.61
N GLY A 64 -8.74 7.37 8.74
CA GLY A 64 -7.75 7.18 9.81
C GLY A 64 -6.85 5.95 9.64
N ALA A 65 -6.98 5.19 8.56
CA ALA A 65 -6.17 4.00 8.32
C ALA A 65 -4.70 4.34 8.05
N LYS A 66 -3.80 3.46 8.49
CA LYS A 66 -2.41 3.40 8.04
C LYS A 66 -2.26 2.23 7.06
N PHE A 67 -2.09 2.54 5.78
CA PHE A 67 -1.92 1.53 4.73
C PHE A 67 -0.49 0.99 4.72
N ILE A 68 -0.34 -0.31 4.90
CA ILE A 68 0.96 -0.97 4.83
C ILE A 68 1.20 -1.36 3.38
N ILE A 69 2.20 -0.78 2.77
CA ILE A 69 2.53 -0.96 1.35
C ILE A 69 3.99 -1.35 1.17
N GLY A 70 4.26 -2.11 0.12
CA GLY A 70 5.64 -2.36 -0.29
C GLY A 70 6.23 -1.20 -1.10
N PHE A 71 7.55 -1.17 -1.20
CA PHE A 71 8.32 -0.14 -1.90
C PHE A 71 7.83 0.10 -3.33
N ASP A 72 7.55 -0.95 -4.11
CA ASP A 72 7.05 -0.81 -5.49
C ASP A 72 5.68 -0.11 -5.55
N THR A 73 4.83 -0.34 -4.55
CA THR A 73 3.53 0.32 -4.45
C THR A 73 3.70 1.79 -4.05
N TYR A 74 4.70 2.08 -3.21
CA TYR A 74 5.06 3.45 -2.85
C TYR A 74 5.54 4.24 -4.08
N ILE A 75 6.42 3.67 -4.91
CA ILE A 75 6.85 4.30 -6.17
C ILE A 75 5.64 4.62 -7.06
N ARG A 76 4.72 3.66 -7.23
CA ARG A 76 3.50 3.87 -8.03
C ARG A 76 2.56 4.91 -7.44
N LEU A 77 2.46 4.99 -6.11
CA LEU A 77 1.66 6.00 -5.43
C LEU A 77 2.13 7.42 -5.75
N MET A 78 3.42 7.60 -6.00
CA MET A 78 4.03 8.89 -6.33
C MET A 78 4.14 9.13 -7.84
N ASP A 79 3.76 8.17 -8.67
CA ASP A 79 3.80 8.29 -10.12
C ASP A 79 2.49 8.90 -10.66
N LYS A 80 2.61 10.05 -11.33
CA LYS A 80 1.48 10.78 -11.92
C LYS A 80 0.65 9.96 -12.92
N HIS A 81 1.23 8.92 -13.55
CA HIS A 81 0.53 8.07 -14.52
C HIS A 81 -0.65 7.29 -13.90
N TYR A 82 -0.66 7.09 -12.59
CA TYR A 82 -1.74 6.42 -11.88
C TYR A 82 -2.88 7.35 -11.44
N TYR A 83 -2.80 8.64 -11.78
CA TYR A 83 -3.80 9.64 -11.42
C TYR A 83 -4.42 10.28 -12.66
N PRO A 84 -5.73 10.59 -12.61
CA PRO A 84 -6.37 11.29 -13.73
C PRO A 84 -5.76 12.67 -13.95
N ASP A 85 -5.51 13.05 -15.21
CA ASP A 85 -4.93 14.34 -15.56
C ASP A 85 -5.83 15.55 -15.21
N HIS A 86 -7.11 15.30 -14.97
CA HIS A 86 -8.15 16.31 -14.77
C HIS A 86 -8.55 16.53 -13.31
N VAL A 87 -7.74 16.10 -12.33
CA VAL A 87 -7.99 16.44 -10.93
C VAL A 87 -7.84 17.96 -10.79
N ALA A 88 -8.97 18.66 -10.66
CA ALA A 88 -8.99 20.11 -10.50
C ALA A 88 -8.26 20.51 -9.21
N GLY A 89 -7.25 21.35 -9.33
CA GLY A 89 -6.48 21.85 -8.19
C GLY A 89 -5.29 22.69 -8.62
N LYS A 90 -4.67 23.36 -7.66
CA LYS A 90 -3.46 24.19 -7.88
C LYS A 90 -2.18 23.35 -7.85
N HIS A 91 -2.28 22.08 -7.48
CA HIS A 91 -1.16 21.15 -7.28
C HIS A 91 -1.17 20.06 -8.35
N SER A 92 -0.12 19.25 -8.38
CA SER A 92 -0.05 18.09 -9.27
C SER A 92 -1.14 17.06 -8.92
N PRO A 93 -1.54 16.18 -9.87
CA PRO A 93 -2.51 15.11 -9.59
C PRO A 93 -2.12 14.24 -8.39
N VAL A 94 -0.83 14.00 -8.20
CA VAL A 94 -0.28 13.27 -7.06
C VAL A 94 -0.55 14.02 -5.76
N GLU A 95 -0.23 15.33 -5.71
CA GLU A 95 -0.44 16.15 -4.52
C GLU A 95 -1.92 16.27 -4.15
N ASN A 96 -2.80 16.48 -5.13
CA ASN A 96 -4.25 16.52 -4.90
C ASN A 96 -4.77 15.19 -4.31
N SER A 97 -4.21 14.07 -4.76
CA SER A 97 -4.58 12.75 -4.23
C SER A 97 -4.04 12.54 -2.83
N LEU A 98 -2.82 13.00 -2.53
CA LEU A 98 -2.26 12.96 -1.18
C LEU A 98 -3.02 13.89 -0.22
N ASP A 99 -3.49 15.06 -0.67
CA ASP A 99 -4.35 15.95 0.13
C ASP A 99 -5.63 15.22 0.56
N LEU A 100 -6.33 14.56 -0.36
CA LEU A 100 -7.54 13.77 -0.04
C LEU A 100 -7.26 12.66 0.99
N ILE A 101 -6.16 11.94 0.84
CA ILE A 101 -5.76 10.87 1.76
C ILE A 101 -5.42 11.47 3.14
N TYR A 102 -4.73 12.61 3.16
CA TYR A 102 -4.36 13.33 4.37
C TYR A 102 -5.60 13.86 5.11
N GLU A 103 -6.53 14.49 4.40
CA GLU A 103 -7.79 15.01 4.96
C GLU A 103 -8.64 13.90 5.61
N ASN A 104 -8.59 12.67 5.06
CA ASN A 104 -9.21 11.50 5.65
C ASN A 104 -8.42 10.94 6.86
N GLY A 105 -7.37 11.61 7.32
CA GLY A 105 -6.52 11.19 8.45
C GLY A 105 -5.68 9.94 8.19
N CYS A 106 -5.54 9.54 6.92
CA CYS A 106 -4.82 8.35 6.52
C CYS A 106 -3.32 8.60 6.32
N GLY A 107 -2.55 7.52 6.25
CA GLY A 107 -1.13 7.56 5.93
C GLY A 107 -0.61 6.17 5.56
N PHE A 108 0.69 6.04 5.44
CA PHE A 108 1.33 4.85 4.91
C PHE A 108 2.45 4.36 5.84
N VAL A 109 2.58 3.05 5.92
CA VAL A 109 3.78 2.36 6.41
C VAL A 109 4.42 1.70 5.21
N VAL A 110 5.62 2.13 4.85
CA VAL A 110 6.33 1.68 3.65
C VAL A 110 7.35 0.63 4.03
N ALA A 111 7.16 -0.58 3.55
CA ALA A 111 8.11 -1.66 3.68
C ALA A 111 9.10 -1.64 2.53
N GLY A 112 10.38 -1.53 2.83
CA GLY A 112 11.45 -1.63 1.86
C GLY A 112 11.55 -3.05 1.25
N ARG A 113 12.40 -3.17 0.24
CA ARG A 113 12.73 -4.45 -0.40
C ARG A 113 14.20 -4.51 -0.76
N VAL A 114 14.70 -5.70 -0.95
CA VAL A 114 16.03 -5.92 -1.55
C VAL A 114 15.89 -5.86 -3.08
N ASP A 115 16.76 -5.10 -3.73
CA ASP A 115 16.82 -5.00 -5.18
C ASP A 115 17.67 -6.13 -5.81
N ASP A 116 17.77 -6.13 -7.13
CA ASP A 116 18.53 -7.14 -7.89
C ASP A 116 20.05 -7.08 -7.64
N GLN A 117 20.54 -6.00 -7.02
CA GLN A 117 21.93 -5.82 -6.59
C GLN A 117 22.14 -6.22 -5.12
N ASN A 118 21.16 -6.86 -4.51
CA ASN A 118 21.14 -7.24 -3.09
C ASN A 118 21.26 -6.05 -2.12
N GLN A 119 20.81 -4.85 -2.56
CA GLN A 119 20.76 -3.67 -1.71
C GLN A 119 19.33 -3.43 -1.23
N PHE A 120 19.20 -3.11 0.05
CA PHE A 120 17.91 -2.72 0.60
C PHE A 120 17.51 -1.34 0.08
N ARG A 121 16.27 -1.22 -0.41
CA ARG A 121 15.65 0.02 -0.87
C ARG A 121 14.46 0.33 0.02
N GLY A 122 14.46 1.49 0.62
CA GLY A 122 13.43 1.95 1.53
C GLY A 122 12.88 3.33 1.16
N LEU A 123 12.14 3.92 2.09
CA LEU A 123 11.42 5.18 1.90
C LEU A 123 12.32 6.33 1.41
N HIS A 124 13.58 6.33 1.80
CA HIS A 124 14.54 7.39 1.49
C HIS A 124 15.36 7.14 0.21
N ASP A 125 15.26 5.95 -0.39
CA ASP A 125 16.00 5.56 -1.59
C ASP A 125 15.18 5.81 -2.87
N VAL A 126 14.60 7.01 -2.99
CA VAL A 126 13.73 7.39 -4.10
C VAL A 126 14.30 8.59 -4.85
N GLU A 127 14.08 8.62 -6.18
CA GLU A 127 14.52 9.71 -7.04
C GLU A 127 13.59 10.94 -7.02
N PHE A 128 12.44 10.84 -6.36
CA PHE A 128 11.47 11.92 -6.24
C PHE A 128 11.42 12.50 -4.82
N GLU A 129 11.10 13.78 -4.72
CA GLU A 129 10.95 14.43 -3.44
C GLU A 129 9.48 14.41 -2.99
N VAL A 130 9.24 13.91 -1.77
CA VAL A 130 7.92 14.02 -1.12
C VAL A 130 7.76 15.45 -0.60
N PRO A 131 6.72 16.20 -1.03
CA PRO A 131 6.49 17.54 -0.52
C PRO A 131 6.44 17.57 1.02
N ALA A 132 7.05 18.57 1.63
CA ALA A 132 7.27 18.64 3.09
C ALA A 132 5.99 18.40 3.91
N ARG A 133 4.84 18.92 3.43
CA ARG A 133 3.54 18.76 4.10
C ARG A 133 3.04 17.32 4.20
N PHE A 134 3.53 16.42 3.32
CA PHE A 134 3.11 15.01 3.28
C PHE A 134 4.12 14.06 3.93
N ARG A 135 5.31 14.53 4.32
CA ARG A 135 6.35 13.65 4.88
C ARG A 135 5.84 12.83 6.07
N ASN A 136 5.05 13.43 6.94
CA ASN A 136 4.49 12.76 8.11
C ASN A 136 3.39 11.73 7.80
N MET A 137 2.94 11.63 6.55
CA MET A 137 2.04 10.56 6.11
C MET A 137 2.75 9.22 5.95
N PHE A 138 4.07 9.24 5.77
CA PHE A 138 4.88 8.07 5.46
C PHE A 138 5.76 7.71 6.65
N THR A 139 5.70 6.46 7.06
CA THR A 139 6.55 5.84 8.09
C THR A 139 7.29 4.68 7.45
N GLU A 140 8.58 4.61 7.63
CA GLU A 140 9.39 3.50 7.11
C GLU A 140 9.33 2.28 8.02
N LEU A 141 9.24 1.10 7.42
CA LEU A 141 9.71 -0.15 8.00
C LEU A 141 11.17 -0.33 7.60
N THR A 142 12.07 -0.13 8.56
CA THR A 142 13.51 -0.26 8.30
C THR A 142 13.89 -1.70 7.98
N GLU A 143 15.08 -1.90 7.39
CA GLU A 143 15.62 -3.24 7.09
C GLU A 143 15.68 -4.13 8.34
N GLU A 144 16.02 -3.58 9.50
CA GLU A 144 16.08 -4.30 10.78
C GLU A 144 14.70 -4.77 11.25
N GLN A 145 13.65 -3.98 10.97
CA GLN A 145 12.28 -4.29 11.37
C GLN A 145 11.62 -5.29 10.42
N PHE A 146 11.91 -5.17 9.14
CA PHE A 146 11.37 -6.05 8.12
C PHE A 146 12.27 -6.09 6.88
N ARG A 147 12.81 -7.25 6.57
CA ARG A 147 13.53 -7.51 5.32
C ARG A 147 12.77 -8.57 4.51
N SER A 148 12.53 -8.30 3.25
CA SER A 148 11.99 -9.26 2.29
C SER A 148 12.90 -9.36 1.08
N ASP A 149 13.45 -10.53 0.86
CA ASP A 149 14.27 -10.86 -0.30
C ASP A 149 13.39 -11.41 -1.47
N LEU A 150 12.06 -11.47 -1.25
CA LEU A 150 11.10 -12.01 -2.22
C LEU A 150 10.29 -10.88 -2.86
N SER A 151 10.36 -10.78 -4.18
CA SER A 151 9.45 -9.93 -4.95
C SER A 151 8.05 -10.53 -5.02
N SER A 152 7.02 -9.69 -5.20
CA SER A 152 5.64 -10.16 -5.41
C SER A 152 5.48 -11.04 -6.65
N THR A 153 6.42 -10.96 -7.60
CA THR A 153 6.46 -11.78 -8.81
C THR A 153 7.00 -13.17 -8.51
N GLU A 154 8.06 -13.28 -7.71
CA GLU A 154 8.62 -14.57 -7.28
C GLU A 154 7.63 -15.34 -6.41
N ILE A 155 6.92 -14.68 -5.48
CA ILE A 155 5.88 -15.32 -4.67
C ILE A 155 4.77 -15.90 -5.56
N ARG A 156 4.37 -15.19 -6.62
CA ARG A 156 3.35 -15.68 -7.56
C ARG A 156 3.82 -16.87 -8.39
N ASN A 157 5.10 -16.91 -8.74
CA ASN A 157 5.68 -17.99 -9.54
C ASN A 157 5.91 -19.26 -8.70
N GLN A 158 6.14 -19.15 -7.40
CA GLN A 158 6.28 -20.29 -6.48
C GLN A 158 4.93 -20.93 -6.09
N THR A 159 3.81 -20.28 -6.39
CA THR A 159 2.45 -20.72 -5.98
C THR A 159 1.65 -21.31 -7.17
N ARG A 160 2.27 -21.43 -8.32
CA ARG A 160 1.76 -22.16 -9.49
C ARG A 160 2.40 -23.54 -9.57
#